data_72c6b065195f553e2741a02283194544
#
_entry.id   72c6b065195f553e2741a02283194544
#
_cell.length_a   1.000
_cell.length_b   1.000
_cell.length_c   1.000
_cell.angle_alpha   90.00
_cell.angle_beta   90.00
_cell.angle_gamma   90.00
#
_symmetry.space_group_name_H-M   'P 1'
#
loop_
_entity.id
_entity.type
_entity.pdbx_description
1 polymer ?
#
loop_
_entity_poly.entity_id
_entity_poly.type
_entity_poly.pdbx_seq_one_letter_code
_entity_poly.pdbx_strand_id
1 'polypeptide(L)'
;MMKEIEKNKEAWNTLSEDHYNHFKEILESGNPLLNENIVEELGNVKGKTLIHLQCNTGADTIALARLGLKNATGVDLADQNILFANKLKNDFKMDNLKFIESNVLELDKIHKEKYDIVFTSEGVLGWLPDLKAWARVVRSMLKDDGYFYVYDSHPFMHIFNYELLAKERKLDIKYDYFNAPADVEFEIGGYAASERYAENYWWNHSLSDIINALIEAGLTIEYLHEFDTLFWNYGNMTKVSNGLFRYPEFKNKFPMSYSIKARVK
;
A
#
# COMPACT_ATOMS: atom_id res chain seq x y z
N MET A 1 7.53 -19.01 -5.85
CA MET A 1 6.83 -17.78 -6.31
C MET A 1 5.31 -17.95 -6.43
N MET A 2 4.75 -18.85 -7.20
CA MET A 2 3.27 -19.02 -7.26
C MET A 2 2.68 -19.57 -5.93
N LYS A 3 3.38 -20.44 -5.24
CA LYS A 3 2.93 -20.98 -3.94
C LYS A 3 2.88 -19.90 -2.87
N GLU A 4 3.88 -19.03 -2.83
CA GLU A 4 3.98 -17.95 -1.86
C GLU A 4 2.89 -16.91 -2.07
N ILE A 5 2.59 -16.56 -3.33
CA ILE A 5 1.48 -15.66 -3.68
C ILE A 5 0.14 -16.24 -3.24
N GLU A 6 -0.08 -17.55 -3.45
CA GLU A 6 -1.32 -18.20 -3.00
C GLU A 6 -1.43 -18.22 -1.47
N LYS A 7 -0.33 -18.45 -0.76
CA LYS A 7 -0.30 -18.39 0.71
C LYS A 7 -0.62 -16.97 1.21
N ASN A 8 -0.09 -15.95 0.57
CA ASN A 8 -0.44 -14.57 0.88
C ASN A 8 -1.93 -14.29 0.62
N LYS A 9 -2.51 -14.82 -0.47
CA LYS A 9 -3.95 -14.73 -0.73
C LYS A 9 -4.76 -15.37 0.38
N GLU A 10 -4.44 -16.62 0.75
CA GLU A 10 -5.10 -17.35 1.85
C GLU A 10 -5.02 -16.56 3.17
N ALA A 11 -3.83 -16.04 3.50
CA ALA A 11 -3.61 -15.28 4.73
C ALA A 11 -4.43 -13.98 4.77
N TRP A 12 -4.40 -13.17 3.70
CA TRP A 12 -5.16 -11.94 3.60
C TRP A 12 -6.67 -12.15 3.64
N ASN A 13 -7.17 -13.25 3.08
CA ASN A 13 -8.58 -13.62 3.17
C ASN A 13 -9.06 -13.78 4.62
N THR A 14 -8.18 -14.18 5.54
CA THR A 14 -8.54 -14.33 6.96
C THR A 14 -8.78 -13.01 7.69
N LEU A 15 -8.27 -11.90 7.16
CA LEU A 15 -8.33 -10.56 7.77
C LEU A 15 -9.41 -9.67 7.19
N SER A 16 -9.98 -10.05 6.05
CA SER A 16 -10.81 -9.16 5.22
C SER A 16 -12.04 -8.61 5.96
N GLU A 17 -12.71 -9.41 6.79
CA GLU A 17 -13.89 -8.97 7.55
C GLU A 17 -13.51 -7.97 8.65
N ASP A 18 -12.43 -8.23 9.38
CA ASP A 18 -11.93 -7.33 10.41
C ASP A 18 -11.57 -5.96 9.79
N HIS A 19 -10.85 -5.98 8.66
CA HIS A 19 -10.49 -4.77 7.90
C HIS A 19 -11.73 -4.01 7.41
N TYR A 20 -12.71 -4.71 6.86
CA TYR A 20 -13.96 -4.09 6.44
C TYR A 20 -14.65 -3.38 7.62
N ASN A 21 -14.81 -4.05 8.75
CA ASN A 21 -15.49 -3.48 9.92
C ASN A 21 -14.71 -2.25 10.45
N HIS A 22 -13.41 -2.38 10.64
CA HIS A 22 -12.55 -1.31 11.13
C HIS A 22 -12.61 -0.05 10.24
N PHE A 23 -12.41 -0.21 8.94
CA PHE A 23 -12.40 0.92 8.03
C PHE A 23 -13.79 1.51 7.78
N LYS A 24 -14.83 0.68 7.84
CA LYS A 24 -16.21 1.17 7.76
C LYS A 24 -16.50 2.16 8.90
N GLU A 25 -16.13 1.83 10.12
CA GLU A 25 -16.29 2.72 11.28
C GLU A 25 -15.59 4.07 11.06
N ILE A 26 -14.34 4.05 10.54
CA ILE A 26 -13.60 5.28 10.24
C ILE A 26 -14.31 6.10 9.16
N LEU A 27 -14.74 5.47 8.07
CA LEU A 27 -15.43 6.15 6.97
C LEU A 27 -16.80 6.72 7.37
N GLU A 28 -17.51 6.05 8.29
CA GLU A 28 -18.80 6.51 8.86
C GLU A 28 -18.60 7.67 9.84
N SER A 29 -17.51 7.68 10.59
CA SER A 29 -17.21 8.77 11.53
C SER A 29 -16.92 10.10 10.84
N GLY A 30 -16.65 10.10 9.53
CA GLY A 30 -16.22 11.26 8.77
C GLY A 30 -14.77 11.68 9.00
N ASN A 31 -14.01 10.91 9.81
CA ASN A 31 -12.59 11.16 9.97
C ASN A 31 -11.83 10.89 8.68
N PRO A 32 -10.79 11.68 8.36
CA PRO A 32 -9.92 11.39 7.22
C PRO A 32 -9.26 10.02 7.39
N LEU A 33 -9.35 9.19 6.36
CA LEU A 33 -8.68 7.89 6.31
C LEU A 33 -7.25 8.03 5.78
N LEU A 34 -7.09 8.75 4.65
CA LEU A 34 -5.78 8.99 4.07
C LEU A 34 -4.96 9.93 4.95
N ASN A 35 -3.67 9.65 5.09
CA ASN A 35 -2.75 10.56 5.75
C ASN A 35 -2.55 11.85 4.94
N GLU A 36 -2.09 12.91 5.62
CA GLU A 36 -1.98 14.24 5.01
C GLU A 36 -0.94 14.30 3.89
N ASN A 37 0.16 13.53 3.96
CA ASN A 37 1.18 13.52 2.91
C ASN A 37 0.59 13.00 1.59
N ILE A 38 -0.22 11.94 1.63
CA ILE A 38 -0.89 11.41 0.43
C ILE A 38 -1.80 12.47 -0.19
N VAL A 39 -2.63 13.13 0.62
CA VAL A 39 -3.60 14.12 0.13
C VAL A 39 -2.90 15.33 -0.48
N GLU A 40 -1.84 15.82 0.18
CA GLU A 40 -1.07 16.97 -0.29
C GLU A 40 -0.33 16.65 -1.61
N GLU A 41 0.35 15.50 -1.68
CA GLU A 41 1.18 15.13 -2.83
C GLU A 41 0.38 14.69 -4.05
N LEU A 42 -0.80 14.07 -3.87
CA LEU A 42 -1.72 13.80 -4.97
C LEU A 42 -2.26 15.10 -5.59
N GLY A 43 -2.46 16.12 -4.76
CA GLY A 43 -2.99 17.41 -5.19
C GLY A 43 -4.42 17.32 -5.74
N ASN A 44 -4.72 18.08 -6.79
CA ASN A 44 -6.07 18.08 -7.37
C ASN A 44 -6.32 16.85 -8.27
N VAL A 45 -7.12 15.91 -7.76
CA VAL A 45 -7.53 14.69 -8.47
C VAL A 45 -8.94 14.78 -9.08
N LYS A 46 -9.62 15.91 -8.93
CA LYS A 46 -11.00 16.09 -9.38
C LYS A 46 -11.17 15.80 -10.87
N GLY A 47 -12.11 14.92 -11.19
CA GLY A 47 -12.44 14.53 -12.55
C GLY A 47 -11.47 13.54 -13.18
N LYS A 48 -10.39 13.13 -12.50
CA LYS A 48 -9.43 12.13 -12.96
C LYS A 48 -9.94 10.71 -12.75
N THR A 49 -9.39 9.79 -13.51
CA THR A 49 -9.56 8.33 -13.33
C THR A 49 -8.36 7.77 -12.59
N LEU A 50 -8.60 6.84 -11.66
CA LEU A 50 -7.55 6.23 -10.85
C LEU A 50 -7.68 4.72 -10.81
N ILE A 51 -6.54 4.01 -10.82
CA ILE A 51 -6.47 2.61 -10.44
C ILE A 51 -5.62 2.46 -9.16
N HIS A 52 -6.16 1.77 -8.16
CA HIS A 52 -5.50 1.47 -6.89
C HIS A 52 -5.06 0.01 -6.89
N LEU A 53 -3.77 -0.23 -6.96
CA LEU A 53 -3.17 -1.55 -6.93
C LEU A 53 -3.02 -2.02 -5.47
N GLN A 54 -3.41 -3.28 -5.19
CA GLN A 54 -3.41 -3.88 -3.85
C GLN A 54 -4.33 -3.09 -2.87
N CYS A 55 -5.60 -2.93 -3.29
CA CYS A 55 -6.54 -2.02 -2.63
C CYS A 55 -7.16 -2.56 -1.33
N ASN A 56 -6.80 -3.77 -0.88
CA ASN A 56 -7.41 -4.41 0.28
C ASN A 56 -8.95 -4.39 0.19
N THR A 57 -9.66 -4.09 1.25
CA THR A 57 -11.14 -3.96 1.30
C THR A 57 -11.65 -2.64 0.69
N GLY A 58 -10.83 -1.90 -0.05
CA GLY A 58 -11.22 -0.76 -0.85
C GLY A 58 -11.48 0.54 -0.09
N ALA A 59 -11.14 0.61 1.19
CA ALA A 59 -11.42 1.79 2.02
C ALA A 59 -10.69 3.04 1.51
N ASP A 60 -9.37 2.93 1.21
CA ASP A 60 -8.61 4.03 0.64
C ASP A 60 -9.10 4.41 -0.76
N THR A 61 -9.56 3.43 -1.55
CA THR A 61 -10.17 3.69 -2.86
C THR A 61 -11.43 4.57 -2.71
N ILE A 62 -12.25 4.32 -1.68
CA ILE A 62 -13.41 5.15 -1.34
C ILE A 62 -12.97 6.55 -0.90
N ALA A 63 -11.97 6.62 -0.02
CA ALA A 63 -11.44 7.90 0.46
C ALA A 63 -10.88 8.75 -0.69
N LEU A 64 -10.12 8.14 -1.61
CA LEU A 64 -9.63 8.79 -2.83
C LEU A 64 -10.76 9.26 -3.74
N ALA A 65 -11.81 8.44 -3.92
CA ALA A 65 -12.96 8.83 -4.73
C ALA A 65 -13.71 10.03 -4.16
N ARG A 66 -13.78 10.15 -2.82
CA ARG A 66 -14.36 11.31 -2.12
C ARG A 66 -13.59 12.62 -2.37
N LEU A 67 -12.34 12.56 -2.84
CA LEU A 67 -11.58 13.74 -3.30
C LEU A 67 -12.05 14.26 -4.66
N GLY A 68 -13.06 13.61 -5.28
CA GLY A 68 -13.70 14.05 -6.50
C GLY A 68 -13.23 13.36 -7.78
N LEU A 69 -12.67 12.16 -7.68
CA LEU A 69 -12.36 11.32 -8.84
C LEU A 69 -13.60 11.09 -9.70
N LYS A 70 -13.41 11.04 -11.02
CA LYS A 70 -14.47 10.65 -11.97
C LYS A 70 -14.83 9.17 -11.75
N ASN A 71 -13.83 8.30 -11.77
CA ASN A 71 -13.96 6.87 -11.50
C ASN A 71 -12.70 6.36 -10.80
N ALA A 72 -12.85 5.34 -9.96
CA ALA A 72 -11.70 4.59 -9.45
C ALA A 72 -11.92 3.08 -9.57
N THR A 73 -10.83 2.37 -9.86
CA THR A 73 -10.77 0.91 -9.91
C THR A 73 -9.80 0.43 -8.85
N GLY A 74 -10.26 -0.40 -7.92
CA GLY A 74 -9.39 -1.10 -6.96
C GLY A 74 -9.08 -2.52 -7.47
N VAL A 75 -7.86 -2.98 -7.23
CA VAL A 75 -7.42 -4.33 -7.58
C VAL A 75 -6.79 -4.98 -6.37
N ASP A 76 -7.20 -6.18 -6.05
CA ASP A 76 -6.59 -6.98 -4.99
C ASP A 76 -6.53 -8.46 -5.37
N LEU A 77 -5.56 -9.18 -4.80
CA LEU A 77 -5.38 -10.61 -5.01
C LEU A 77 -6.42 -11.45 -4.26
N ALA A 78 -6.76 -11.01 -3.04
CA ALA A 78 -7.62 -11.72 -2.12
C ALA A 78 -9.10 -11.54 -2.51
N ASP A 79 -9.78 -12.64 -2.83
CA ASP A 79 -11.19 -12.63 -3.24
C ASP A 79 -12.12 -12.12 -2.13
N GLN A 80 -11.80 -12.39 -0.85
CA GLN A 80 -12.56 -11.86 0.28
C GLN A 80 -12.36 -10.35 0.43
N ASN A 81 -11.16 -9.83 0.17
CA ASN A 81 -10.95 -8.38 0.12
C ASN A 81 -11.86 -7.73 -0.92
N ILE A 82 -11.95 -8.32 -2.12
CA ILE A 82 -12.82 -7.81 -3.19
C ILE A 82 -14.32 -7.96 -2.85
N LEU A 83 -14.70 -9.03 -2.19
CA LEU A 83 -16.08 -9.20 -1.68
C LEU A 83 -16.44 -8.05 -0.74
N PHE A 84 -15.59 -7.78 0.26
CA PHE A 84 -15.80 -6.71 1.23
C PHE A 84 -15.63 -5.30 0.64
N ALA A 85 -14.76 -5.12 -0.35
CA ALA A 85 -14.65 -3.86 -1.09
C ALA A 85 -15.95 -3.52 -1.83
N ASN A 86 -16.60 -4.51 -2.45
CA ASN A 86 -17.90 -4.31 -3.09
C ASN A 86 -19.01 -4.05 -2.04
N LYS A 87 -18.96 -4.71 -0.88
CA LYS A 87 -19.89 -4.44 0.23
C LYS A 87 -19.72 -2.99 0.73
N LEU A 88 -18.48 -2.55 0.97
CA LEU A 88 -18.17 -1.20 1.41
C LEU A 88 -18.61 -0.14 0.38
N LYS A 89 -18.33 -0.38 -0.91
CA LYS A 89 -18.85 0.42 -2.02
C LYS A 89 -20.36 0.62 -1.95
N ASN A 90 -21.12 -0.47 -1.70
CA ASN A 90 -22.58 -0.43 -1.63
C ASN A 90 -23.07 0.31 -0.39
N ASP A 91 -22.43 0.09 0.78
CA ASP A 91 -22.76 0.78 2.03
C ASP A 91 -22.62 2.31 1.87
N PHE A 92 -21.62 2.77 1.14
CA PHE A 92 -21.37 4.20 0.90
C PHE A 92 -21.95 4.72 -0.43
N LYS A 93 -22.69 3.88 -1.19
CA LYS A 93 -23.34 4.26 -2.46
C LYS A 93 -22.39 4.89 -3.47
N MET A 94 -21.22 4.28 -3.66
CA MET A 94 -20.15 4.78 -4.52
C MET A 94 -20.22 4.14 -5.92
N ASP A 95 -21.15 4.58 -6.77
CA ASP A 95 -21.39 4.00 -8.11
C ASP A 95 -20.22 4.17 -9.08
N ASN A 96 -19.34 5.13 -8.84
CA ASN A 96 -18.15 5.40 -9.64
C ASN A 96 -16.94 4.52 -9.29
N LEU A 97 -17.13 3.48 -8.47
CA LEU A 97 -16.07 2.52 -8.10
C LEU A 97 -16.30 1.17 -8.76
N LYS A 98 -15.17 0.51 -9.08
CA LYS A 98 -15.10 -0.87 -9.55
C LYS A 98 -13.99 -1.60 -8.79
N PHE A 99 -14.22 -2.88 -8.45
CA PHE A 99 -13.21 -3.72 -7.83
C PHE A 99 -12.97 -4.98 -8.66
N ILE A 100 -11.71 -5.39 -8.79
CA ILE A 100 -11.24 -6.51 -9.64
C ILE A 100 -10.38 -7.43 -8.77
N GLU A 101 -10.76 -8.70 -8.68
CA GLU A 101 -9.88 -9.74 -8.15
C GLU A 101 -8.82 -10.07 -9.20
N SER A 102 -7.56 -9.82 -8.88
CA SER A 102 -6.44 -10.16 -9.76
C SER A 102 -5.11 -10.09 -9.00
N ASN A 103 -4.19 -10.97 -9.39
CA ASN A 103 -2.78 -10.76 -9.11
C ASN A 103 -2.29 -9.53 -9.87
N VAL A 104 -1.85 -8.50 -9.13
CA VAL A 104 -1.37 -7.25 -9.75
C VAL A 104 -0.18 -7.46 -10.67
N LEU A 105 0.64 -8.50 -10.47
CA LEU A 105 1.79 -8.81 -11.33
C LEU A 105 1.38 -9.28 -12.75
N GLU A 106 0.12 -9.64 -12.92
CA GLU A 106 -0.43 -10.16 -14.18
C GLU A 106 -1.59 -9.33 -14.73
N LEU A 107 -1.92 -8.23 -14.06
CA LEU A 107 -3.08 -7.40 -14.37
C LEU A 107 -3.07 -6.90 -15.82
N ASP A 108 -1.90 -6.57 -16.37
CA ASP A 108 -1.71 -6.12 -17.75
C ASP A 108 -2.13 -7.17 -18.80
N LYS A 109 -2.29 -8.44 -18.43
CA LYS A 109 -2.78 -9.48 -19.31
C LYS A 109 -4.29 -9.43 -19.52
N ILE A 110 -5.04 -9.04 -18.49
CA ILE A 110 -6.51 -9.12 -18.43
C ILE A 110 -7.21 -7.76 -18.45
N HIS A 111 -6.50 -6.68 -18.05
CA HIS A 111 -7.05 -5.33 -17.98
C HIS A 111 -6.27 -4.40 -18.89
N LYS A 112 -6.99 -3.66 -19.77
CA LYS A 112 -6.38 -2.81 -20.81
C LYS A 112 -6.74 -1.33 -20.67
N GLU A 113 -7.62 -0.98 -19.73
CA GLU A 113 -7.97 0.41 -19.47
C GLU A 113 -6.77 1.16 -18.90
N LYS A 114 -6.64 2.44 -19.29
CA LYS A 114 -5.57 3.32 -18.80
C LYS A 114 -6.15 4.46 -17.96
N TYR A 115 -5.37 4.88 -16.98
CA TYR A 115 -5.78 5.80 -15.94
C TYR A 115 -4.91 7.06 -15.90
N ASP A 116 -5.48 8.15 -15.41
CA ASP A 116 -4.74 9.38 -15.15
C ASP A 116 -3.78 9.19 -13.96
N ILE A 117 -4.16 8.31 -13.01
CA ILE A 117 -3.39 8.02 -11.80
C ILE A 117 -3.34 6.51 -11.59
N VAL A 118 -2.13 5.97 -11.42
CA VAL A 118 -1.89 4.65 -10.83
C VAL A 118 -1.40 4.88 -9.41
N PHE A 119 -2.12 4.34 -8.44
CA PHE A 119 -1.91 4.56 -7.03
C PHE A 119 -1.62 3.26 -6.30
N THR A 120 -0.70 3.31 -5.35
CA THR A 120 -0.35 2.20 -4.46
C THR A 120 -0.05 2.77 -3.07
N SER A 121 -0.61 2.22 -1.99
CA SER A 121 -0.37 2.61 -0.58
C SER A 121 -0.57 1.43 0.34
N GLU A 122 -0.08 1.57 1.26
CA GLU A 122 0.58 1.61 2.57
C GLU A 122 0.86 0.17 3.02
N GLY A 123 2.15 -0.22 3.09
CA GLY A 123 2.55 -1.56 3.53
C GLY A 123 2.36 -2.65 2.47
N VAL A 124 2.56 -2.34 1.19
CA VAL A 124 2.12 -3.22 0.10
C VAL A 124 3.24 -3.83 -0.74
N LEU A 125 4.36 -3.12 -0.95
CA LEU A 125 5.39 -3.61 -1.88
C LEU A 125 6.10 -4.86 -1.38
N GLY A 126 6.21 -5.03 -0.07
CA GLY A 126 6.79 -6.24 0.52
C GLY A 126 5.97 -7.52 0.30
N TRP A 127 4.72 -7.43 -0.14
CA TRP A 127 3.91 -8.59 -0.52
C TRP A 127 4.15 -9.08 -1.95
N LEU A 128 5.03 -8.39 -2.71
CA LEU A 128 5.28 -8.67 -4.12
C LEU A 128 6.66 -9.33 -4.31
N PRO A 129 6.74 -10.52 -4.90
CA PRO A 129 8.02 -11.18 -5.17
C PRO A 129 8.78 -10.61 -6.37
N ASP A 130 8.12 -9.83 -7.25
CA ASP A 130 8.69 -9.36 -8.52
C ASP A 130 8.30 -7.90 -8.80
N LEU A 131 9.19 -6.99 -8.41
CA LEU A 131 9.03 -5.56 -8.65
C LEU A 131 9.10 -5.17 -10.13
N LYS A 132 9.82 -5.95 -10.97
CA LYS A 132 9.88 -5.66 -12.41
C LYS A 132 8.55 -5.94 -13.09
N ALA A 133 7.89 -7.05 -12.72
CA ALA A 133 6.54 -7.34 -13.18
C ALA A 133 5.54 -6.29 -12.70
N TRP A 134 5.62 -5.88 -11.43
CA TRP A 134 4.79 -4.82 -10.88
C TRP A 134 4.97 -3.48 -11.61
N ALA A 135 6.22 -3.03 -11.79
CA ALA A 135 6.50 -1.77 -12.46
C ALA A 135 6.06 -1.77 -13.94
N ARG A 136 6.16 -2.92 -14.64
CA ARG A 136 5.59 -3.11 -15.99
C ARG A 136 4.08 -2.90 -15.97
N VAL A 137 3.38 -3.44 -14.97
CA VAL A 137 1.93 -3.24 -14.83
C VAL A 137 1.62 -1.78 -14.55
N VAL A 138 2.33 -1.14 -13.62
CA VAL A 138 2.19 0.31 -13.36
C VAL A 138 2.28 1.11 -14.66
N ARG A 139 3.33 0.87 -15.46
CA ARG A 139 3.53 1.56 -16.75
C ARG A 139 2.39 1.27 -17.73
N SER A 140 1.90 0.05 -17.78
CA SER A 140 0.86 -0.37 -18.75
C SER A 140 -0.50 0.26 -18.43
N MET A 141 -0.80 0.55 -17.15
CA MET A 141 -2.05 1.15 -16.70
C MET A 141 -2.07 2.67 -16.83
N LEU A 142 -0.94 3.33 -17.08
CA LEU A 142 -0.85 4.79 -17.20
C LEU A 142 -1.24 5.28 -18.60
N LYS A 143 -2.04 6.35 -18.65
CA LYS A 143 -2.14 7.23 -19.82
C LYS A 143 -0.80 7.94 -20.05
N ASP A 144 -0.60 8.50 -21.25
CA ASP A 144 0.66 9.14 -21.61
C ASP A 144 0.93 10.42 -20.77
N ASP A 145 -0.12 11.12 -20.32
CA ASP A 145 -0.06 12.28 -19.43
C ASP A 145 -0.36 11.95 -17.96
N GLY A 146 -0.52 10.67 -17.65
CA GLY A 146 -0.79 10.16 -16.30
C GLY A 146 0.46 10.11 -15.41
N TYR A 147 0.23 9.88 -14.13
CA TYR A 147 1.31 9.66 -13.17
C TYR A 147 1.06 8.47 -12.25
N PHE A 148 2.14 7.85 -11.84
CA PHE A 148 2.19 6.87 -10.77
C PHE A 148 2.52 7.58 -9.45
N TYR A 149 1.87 7.14 -8.37
CA TYR A 149 2.16 7.58 -7.02
C TYR A 149 2.11 6.39 -6.06
N VAL A 150 3.15 6.28 -5.24
CA VAL A 150 3.21 5.34 -4.12
C VAL A 150 3.58 6.08 -2.85
N TYR A 151 2.94 5.68 -1.73
CA TYR A 151 3.34 6.02 -0.37
C TYR A 151 3.41 4.72 0.42
N ASP A 152 4.58 4.40 1.00
CA ASP A 152 4.78 3.12 1.67
C ASP A 152 5.76 3.24 2.84
N SER A 153 5.83 2.20 3.67
CA SER A 153 6.84 2.07 4.70
C SER A 153 8.23 1.98 4.08
N HIS A 154 9.19 2.73 4.66
CA HIS A 154 10.54 2.74 4.11
C HIS A 154 11.22 1.38 4.35
N PRO A 155 11.86 0.79 3.33
CA PRO A 155 12.54 -0.51 3.46
C PRO A 155 13.54 -0.58 4.61
N PHE A 156 14.15 0.55 4.97
CA PHE A 156 15.06 0.62 6.10
C PHE A 156 14.37 0.37 7.45
N MET A 157 13.07 0.61 7.56
CA MET A 157 12.30 0.26 8.77
C MET A 157 12.25 -1.25 8.99
N HIS A 158 12.22 -2.01 7.90
CA HIS A 158 12.02 -3.46 7.95
C HIS A 158 13.28 -4.26 8.33
N ILE A 159 14.44 -3.61 8.52
CA ILE A 159 15.64 -4.31 8.97
C ILE A 159 15.68 -4.50 10.50
N PHE A 160 14.88 -3.75 11.26
CA PHE A 160 14.95 -3.75 12.71
C PHE A 160 14.12 -4.88 13.34
N ASN A 161 14.57 -5.29 14.52
CA ASN A 161 13.77 -6.13 15.39
C ASN A 161 12.57 -5.34 15.91
N TYR A 162 11.42 -5.67 15.40
CA TYR A 162 10.18 -4.95 15.66
C TYR A 162 9.77 -4.94 17.11
N GLU A 163 9.93 -6.05 17.82
CA GLU A 163 9.59 -6.13 19.24
C GLU A 163 10.46 -5.21 20.09
N LEU A 164 11.77 -5.23 19.84
CA LEU A 164 12.71 -4.36 20.56
C LEU A 164 12.48 -2.87 20.25
N LEU A 165 12.19 -2.57 18.99
CA LEU A 165 11.86 -1.21 18.60
C LEU A 165 10.57 -0.73 19.27
N ALA A 166 9.50 -1.51 19.22
CA ALA A 166 8.20 -1.15 19.78
C ALA A 166 8.20 -1.05 21.32
N LYS A 167 8.85 -2.01 22.00
CA LYS A 167 8.79 -2.12 23.45
C LYS A 167 9.89 -1.32 24.15
N GLU A 168 11.11 -1.35 23.59
CA GLU A 168 12.31 -0.83 24.26
C GLU A 168 12.93 0.40 23.58
N ARG A 169 12.43 0.82 22.42
CA ARG A 169 13.05 1.89 21.60
C ARG A 169 14.47 1.56 21.18
N LYS A 170 14.79 0.28 21.06
CA LYS A 170 16.10 -0.18 20.69
C LYS A 170 16.16 -0.48 19.19
N LEU A 171 17.12 0.13 18.50
CA LEU A 171 17.46 -0.16 17.11
C LEU A 171 18.39 -1.37 17.08
N ASP A 172 17.84 -2.53 16.83
CA ASP A 172 18.55 -3.81 16.71
C ASP A 172 18.31 -4.37 15.32
N ILE A 173 19.37 -4.49 14.53
CA ILE A 173 19.29 -5.00 13.15
C ILE A 173 19.08 -6.50 13.21
N LYS A 174 17.99 -6.97 12.64
CA LYS A 174 17.59 -8.39 12.62
C LYS A 174 17.51 -8.94 11.20
N TYR A 175 17.09 -8.13 10.23
CA TYR A 175 16.83 -8.56 8.87
C TYR A 175 17.78 -7.91 7.87
N ASP A 176 18.01 -8.59 6.75
CA ASP A 176 18.85 -8.08 5.67
C ASP A 176 18.13 -6.98 4.90
N TYR A 177 18.88 -5.94 4.51
CA TYR A 177 18.40 -4.87 3.64
C TYR A 177 18.60 -5.18 2.16
N PHE A 178 19.69 -5.88 1.81
CA PHE A 178 20.07 -6.17 0.43
C PHE A 178 19.93 -7.66 0.12
N ASN A 179 19.33 -7.95 -1.05
CA ASN A 179 19.19 -9.33 -1.54
C ASN A 179 18.52 -10.28 -0.54
N ALA A 180 17.62 -9.77 0.27
CA ALA A 180 16.92 -10.54 1.28
C ALA A 180 16.09 -11.66 0.61
N PRO A 181 16.17 -12.91 1.10
CA PRO A 181 15.19 -13.93 0.74
C PRO A 181 13.81 -13.52 1.25
N ALA A 182 12.77 -14.20 0.80
CA ALA A 182 11.45 -14.02 1.40
C ALA A 182 11.49 -14.44 2.87
N ASP A 183 11.02 -13.55 3.74
CA ASP A 183 10.71 -13.92 5.11
C ASP A 183 9.43 -14.73 5.14
N VAL A 184 9.41 -15.80 5.93
CA VAL A 184 8.25 -16.67 6.09
C VAL A 184 7.72 -16.49 7.50
N GLU A 185 6.46 -16.08 7.59
CA GLU A 185 5.77 -15.93 8.87
C GLU A 185 4.54 -16.83 8.93
N PHE A 186 4.13 -17.17 10.14
CA PHE A 186 2.97 -18.02 10.39
C PHE A 186 1.85 -17.28 11.13
N GLU A 187 2.01 -15.99 11.33
CA GLU A 187 1.04 -15.12 11.93
C GLU A 187 0.83 -13.91 11.04
N ILE A 188 -0.41 -13.49 10.88
CA ILE A 188 -0.78 -12.28 10.15
C ILE A 188 -1.83 -11.52 10.96
N GLY A 189 -1.76 -10.20 10.95
CA GLY A 189 -2.66 -9.33 11.70
C GLY A 189 -2.23 -7.88 11.59
N GLY A 190 -2.53 -7.09 12.59
CA GLY A 190 -2.07 -5.70 12.64
C GLY A 190 -3.10 -4.74 13.22
N TYR A 191 -3.00 -3.48 12.83
CA TYR A 191 -3.79 -2.39 13.42
C TYR A 191 -5.30 -2.46 13.14
N ALA A 192 -5.71 -3.17 12.10
CA ALA A 192 -7.12 -3.27 11.66
C ALA A 192 -7.71 -4.67 11.87
N ALA A 193 -6.91 -5.64 12.31
CA ALA A 193 -7.36 -7.02 12.51
C ALA A 193 -6.60 -7.68 13.66
N SER A 194 -7.25 -8.61 14.35
CA SER A 194 -6.58 -9.47 15.32
C SER A 194 -5.67 -10.49 14.62
N GLU A 195 -4.63 -10.94 15.32
CA GLU A 195 -3.71 -11.94 14.79
C GLU A 195 -4.42 -13.23 14.42
N ARG A 196 -4.00 -13.82 13.30
CA ARG A 196 -4.45 -15.11 12.78
C ARG A 196 -3.24 -15.98 12.48
N TYR A 197 -3.37 -17.27 12.69
CA TYR A 197 -2.36 -18.23 12.23
C TYR A 197 -2.56 -18.49 10.74
N ALA A 198 -1.63 -18.00 9.92
CA ALA A 198 -1.61 -18.24 8.47
C ALA A 198 -0.19 -18.06 7.93
N GLU A 199 0.29 -19.07 7.16
CA GLU A 199 1.57 -19.00 6.46
C GLU A 199 1.53 -17.86 5.44
N ASN A 200 2.50 -16.93 5.55
CA ASN A 200 2.60 -15.80 4.64
C ASN A 200 4.07 -15.45 4.36
N TYR A 201 4.30 -14.66 3.32
CA TYR A 201 5.61 -14.35 2.78
C TYR A 201 5.75 -12.85 2.57
N TRP A 202 6.89 -12.29 3.01
CA TRP A 202 7.26 -10.90 2.86
C TRP A 202 8.63 -10.77 2.20
N TRP A 203 8.79 -9.86 1.25
CA TRP A 203 10.05 -9.56 0.58
C TRP A 203 10.52 -8.16 0.96
N ASN A 204 11.68 -8.04 1.60
CA ASN A 204 12.27 -6.75 1.88
C ASN A 204 13.05 -6.26 0.64
N HIS A 205 12.43 -5.40 -0.15
CA HIS A 205 13.07 -4.78 -1.32
C HIS A 205 13.82 -3.53 -0.87
N SER A 206 15.06 -3.33 -1.34
CA SER A 206 15.74 -2.06 -1.10
C SER A 206 15.06 -0.90 -1.85
N LEU A 207 15.24 0.32 -1.37
CA LEU A 207 14.71 1.50 -2.08
C LEU A 207 15.26 1.61 -3.50
N SER A 208 16.51 1.18 -3.72
CA SER A 208 17.12 1.13 -5.07
C SER A 208 16.43 0.12 -5.98
N ASP A 209 15.97 -1.04 -5.46
CA ASP A 209 15.24 -2.03 -6.27
C ASP A 209 13.91 -1.44 -6.76
N ILE A 210 13.19 -0.73 -5.88
CA ILE A 210 11.92 -0.08 -6.20
C ILE A 210 12.12 0.98 -7.28
N ILE A 211 13.08 1.89 -7.09
CA ILE A 211 13.35 2.97 -8.03
C ILE A 211 13.81 2.42 -9.39
N ASN A 212 14.75 1.46 -9.39
CA ASN A 212 15.27 0.89 -10.62
C ASN A 212 14.21 0.11 -11.39
N ALA A 213 13.30 -0.61 -10.71
CA ALA A 213 12.19 -1.28 -11.38
C ALA A 213 11.28 -0.30 -12.13
N LEU A 214 10.96 0.85 -11.53
CA LEU A 214 10.17 1.91 -12.18
C LEU A 214 10.91 2.52 -13.40
N ILE A 215 12.20 2.81 -13.26
CA ILE A 215 13.04 3.35 -14.36
C ILE A 215 13.14 2.34 -15.50
N GLU A 216 13.42 1.06 -15.21
CA GLU A 216 13.50 -0.01 -16.22
C GLU A 216 12.17 -0.22 -16.95
N ALA A 217 11.04 0.02 -16.29
CA ALA A 217 9.71 -0.01 -16.92
C ALA A 217 9.42 1.21 -17.82
N GLY A 218 10.33 2.17 -17.94
CA GLY A 218 10.18 3.36 -18.79
C GLY A 218 9.45 4.52 -18.09
N LEU A 219 9.54 4.59 -16.77
CA LEU A 219 9.04 5.73 -16.00
C LEU A 219 10.18 6.69 -15.64
N THR A 220 9.85 7.96 -15.55
CA THR A 220 10.74 9.03 -15.05
C THR A 220 10.28 9.41 -13.64
N ILE A 221 11.16 9.30 -12.67
CA ILE A 221 10.90 9.72 -11.29
C ILE A 221 10.85 11.26 -11.25
N GLU A 222 9.74 11.82 -10.81
CA GLU A 222 9.59 13.28 -10.59
C GLU A 222 10.18 13.67 -9.24
N TYR A 223 9.89 12.88 -8.21
CA TYR A 223 10.48 13.04 -6.87
C TYR A 223 10.44 11.72 -6.08
N LEU A 224 11.30 11.66 -5.09
CA LEU A 224 11.28 10.77 -3.95
C LEU A 224 11.31 11.65 -2.70
N HIS A 225 10.33 11.47 -1.81
CA HIS A 225 10.34 12.08 -0.49
C HIS A 225 10.46 11.00 0.58
N GLU A 226 11.18 11.29 1.64
CA GLU A 226 11.36 10.41 2.80
C GLU A 226 10.84 11.13 4.06
N PHE A 227 10.16 10.38 4.93
CA PHE A 227 9.53 10.94 6.12
C PHE A 227 9.97 10.18 7.37
N ASP A 228 10.16 10.89 8.48
CA ASP A 228 10.43 10.31 9.79
C ASP A 228 9.13 9.94 10.55
N THR A 229 8.05 9.73 9.81
CA THR A 229 6.73 9.31 10.30
C THR A 229 6.27 8.04 9.62
N LEU A 230 5.41 7.29 10.32
CA LEU A 230 4.77 6.08 9.81
C LEU A 230 3.26 6.23 9.84
N PHE A 231 2.54 5.56 8.95
CA PHE A 231 1.09 5.68 8.79
C PHE A 231 0.28 4.82 9.77
N TRP A 232 0.91 4.00 10.60
CA TRP A 232 0.27 3.33 11.73
C TRP A 232 1.11 3.44 13.00
N ASN A 233 0.48 3.23 14.16
CA ASN A 233 1.19 3.19 15.43
C ASN A 233 1.84 1.81 15.63
N TYR A 234 3.13 1.75 15.41
CA TYR A 234 3.95 0.55 15.54
C TYR A 234 4.34 0.21 17.00
N GLY A 235 3.52 0.59 17.95
CA GLY A 235 3.74 0.39 19.37
C GLY A 235 4.37 1.61 20.05
N ASN A 236 3.58 2.23 20.91
CA ASN A 236 3.96 3.39 21.71
C ASN A 236 4.54 4.60 20.93
N MET A 237 4.19 4.79 19.68
CA MET A 237 4.52 5.99 18.93
C MET A 237 3.60 7.15 19.33
N THR A 238 4.07 8.37 19.14
CA THR A 238 3.26 9.57 19.33
C THR A 238 2.58 9.93 18.02
N LYS A 239 1.26 10.18 18.07
CA LYS A 239 0.52 10.73 16.93
C LYS A 239 1.02 12.16 16.64
N VAL A 240 1.46 12.41 15.42
CA VAL A 240 1.97 13.72 14.97
C VAL A 240 0.88 14.52 14.30
N SER A 241 0.10 13.85 13.43
CA SER A 241 -1.02 14.42 12.72
C SER A 241 -2.01 13.32 12.31
N ASN A 242 -2.95 13.59 11.44
CA ASN A 242 -3.89 12.58 10.99
C ASN A 242 -3.18 11.46 10.23
N GLY A 243 -3.35 10.23 10.73
CA GLY A 243 -2.76 9.02 10.12
C GLY A 243 -1.23 8.97 10.17
N LEU A 244 -0.54 9.84 10.95
CA LEU A 244 0.91 9.85 11.05
C LEU A 244 1.40 9.76 12.49
N PHE A 245 2.37 8.88 12.70
CA PHE A 245 2.97 8.56 13.99
C PHE A 245 4.48 8.62 13.91
N ARG A 246 5.13 8.92 15.04
CA ARG A 246 6.59 9.02 15.17
C ARG A 246 7.06 8.52 16.53
N TYR A 247 8.25 7.97 16.57
CA TYR A 247 9.00 7.83 17.80
C TYR A 247 9.73 9.16 18.11
N PRO A 248 9.39 9.87 19.19
CA PRO A 248 10.00 11.18 19.49
C PRO A 248 11.52 11.14 19.57
N GLU A 249 12.08 10.02 20.09
CA GLU A 249 13.51 9.79 20.25
C GLU A 249 14.25 9.71 18.92
N PHE A 250 13.54 9.30 17.85
CA PHE A 250 14.10 9.11 16.52
C PHE A 250 13.71 10.20 15.52
N LYS A 251 13.12 11.30 16.01
CA LYS A 251 12.81 12.44 15.15
C LYS A 251 14.03 12.88 14.34
N ASN A 252 13.89 12.96 13.03
CA ASN A 252 14.94 13.32 12.06
C ASN A 252 16.17 12.38 12.08
N LYS A 253 16.04 11.13 12.53
CA LYS A 253 17.18 10.20 12.63
C LYS A 253 17.28 9.22 11.47
N PHE A 254 16.14 8.72 10.99
CA PHE A 254 16.07 7.81 9.85
C PHE A 254 14.67 7.85 9.21
N PRO A 255 14.57 7.44 7.94
CA PRO A 255 13.28 7.41 7.25
C PRO A 255 12.42 6.25 7.75
N MET A 256 11.12 6.51 7.95
CA MET A 256 10.12 5.51 8.36
C MET A 256 9.12 5.22 7.25
N SER A 257 8.82 6.19 6.41
CA SER A 257 8.02 6.05 5.19
C SER A 257 8.62 6.86 4.06
N TYR A 258 8.14 6.60 2.85
CA TYR A 258 8.56 7.34 1.66
C TYR A 258 7.39 7.48 0.68
N SER A 259 7.51 8.43 -0.22
CA SER A 259 6.67 8.54 -1.41
C SER A 259 7.50 8.65 -2.69
N ILE A 260 6.97 8.11 -3.78
CA ILE A 260 7.55 8.30 -5.12
C ILE A 260 6.42 8.74 -6.05
N LYS A 261 6.71 9.77 -6.86
CA LYS A 261 5.90 10.14 -8.01
C LYS A 261 6.70 9.95 -9.28
N ALA A 262 6.08 9.30 -10.27
CA ALA A 262 6.72 9.03 -11.55
C ALA A 262 5.74 9.22 -12.71
N ARG A 263 6.27 9.57 -13.89
CA ARG A 263 5.50 9.72 -15.13
C ARG A 263 6.02 8.82 -16.23
N VAL A 264 5.19 8.63 -17.22
CA VAL A 264 5.60 8.03 -18.49
C VAL A 264 6.70 8.90 -19.11
N LYS A 265 7.78 8.24 -19.57
CA LYS A 265 8.92 8.91 -20.22
C LYS A 265 8.55 9.44 -21.59
#